data_3a60f530feca4154700db10951ecc5b4
#
_entry.id   3a60f530feca4154700db10951ecc5b4
#
_cell.length_a   1.000
_cell.length_b   1.000
_cell.length_c   1.000
_cell.angle_alpha   90.00
_cell.angle_beta   90.00
_cell.angle_gamma   90.00
#
_symmetry.space_group_name_H-M   'P 1'
#
loop_
_entity.id
_entity.type
_entity.pdbx_description
1 polymer ?
#
loop_
_entity_poly.entity_id
_entity_poly.type
_entity_poly.pdbx_seq_one_letter_code
_entity_poly.pdbx_strand_id
1 'polypeptide(L)'
;MTDHTPKPLLPVAGKPIIEHTINQLVSAGFTEIVINHARFGRQIEDYLGNGKHFGVSIAYSPEGDEPLETAGGIINALPLLGKEAFLVVNGDIATDFPFAELKKVSVDLAHLVLVDNPIHHTNGDFSLNKSGRITENDDPLFTFSGIGLYHPDLFSKTPPGKSKLAPLLRAAIKENKETGQHYSGFWMDIGTPER
;
A
#
# COMPACT_ATOMS: atom_id res chain seq x y z
N MET A 1 -15.69 16.01 5.56
CA MET A 1 -15.76 15.40 4.22
C MET A 1 -15.83 13.87 4.24
N THR A 2 -15.23 13.21 5.21
CA THR A 2 -15.17 11.75 5.29
C THR A 2 -16.29 11.07 6.07
N ASP A 3 -17.26 11.84 6.56
CA ASP A 3 -18.37 11.29 7.38
C ASP A 3 -19.36 10.44 6.55
N HIS A 4 -19.35 10.61 5.23
CA HIS A 4 -20.27 9.92 4.30
C HIS A 4 -19.59 9.35 3.05
N THR A 5 -18.30 9.63 2.82
CA THR A 5 -17.56 9.18 1.64
C THR A 5 -16.21 8.60 2.06
N PRO A 6 -15.85 7.38 1.61
CA PRO A 6 -14.54 6.83 1.91
C PRO A 6 -13.43 7.64 1.22
N LYS A 7 -12.29 7.83 1.89
CA LYS A 7 -11.15 8.61 1.38
C LYS A 7 -10.76 8.27 -0.06
N PRO A 8 -10.66 6.98 -0.47
CA PRO A 8 -10.30 6.62 -1.83
C PRO A 8 -11.22 7.17 -2.92
N LEU A 9 -12.46 7.53 -2.57
CA LEU A 9 -13.42 8.14 -3.48
C LEU A 9 -13.41 9.67 -3.47
N LEU A 10 -12.55 10.30 -2.69
CA LEU A 10 -12.40 11.77 -2.73
C LEU A 10 -11.83 12.19 -4.09
N PRO A 11 -12.37 13.27 -4.70
CA PRO A 11 -11.94 13.70 -6.02
C PRO A 11 -10.60 14.45 -5.95
N VAL A 12 -9.68 14.03 -6.80
CA VAL A 12 -8.42 14.73 -7.10
C VAL A 12 -8.36 14.94 -8.61
N ALA A 13 -8.15 16.16 -9.05
CA ALA A 13 -8.16 16.53 -10.48
C ALA A 13 -9.40 15.98 -11.25
N GLY A 14 -10.56 16.02 -10.61
CA GLY A 14 -11.85 15.63 -11.21
C GLY A 14 -12.19 14.15 -11.19
N LYS A 15 -11.35 13.28 -10.62
CA LYS A 15 -11.55 11.84 -10.49
C LYS A 15 -11.23 11.35 -9.09
N PRO A 16 -11.87 10.28 -8.59
CA PRO A 16 -11.49 9.66 -7.33
C PRO A 16 -10.03 9.26 -7.27
N ILE A 17 -9.39 9.39 -6.10
CA ILE A 17 -7.98 9.01 -5.88
C ILE A 17 -7.74 7.57 -6.34
N ILE A 18 -8.59 6.65 -5.96
CA ILE A 18 -8.46 5.23 -6.30
C ILE A 18 -8.47 4.97 -7.81
N GLU A 19 -9.19 5.79 -8.59
CA GLU A 19 -9.19 5.67 -10.05
C GLU A 19 -7.84 6.02 -10.64
N HIS A 20 -7.15 7.04 -10.11
CA HIS A 20 -5.78 7.40 -10.54
C HIS A 20 -4.83 6.22 -10.27
N THR A 21 -4.90 5.65 -9.07
CA THR A 21 -4.06 4.49 -8.69
C THR A 21 -4.33 3.28 -9.58
N ILE A 22 -5.59 2.93 -9.83
CA ILE A 22 -5.96 1.81 -10.72
C ILE A 22 -5.41 2.04 -12.13
N ASN A 23 -5.59 3.24 -12.70
CA ASN A 23 -5.09 3.55 -14.05
C ASN A 23 -3.56 3.43 -14.15
N GLN A 24 -2.83 3.84 -13.12
CA GLN A 24 -1.37 3.68 -13.06
C GLN A 24 -0.97 2.20 -12.97
N LEU A 25 -1.66 1.41 -12.15
CA LEU A 25 -1.43 -0.02 -12.03
C LEU A 25 -1.72 -0.74 -13.36
N VAL A 26 -2.81 -0.39 -14.05
CA VAL A 26 -3.13 -0.90 -15.40
C VAL A 26 -2.02 -0.57 -16.38
N SER A 27 -1.57 0.68 -16.41
CA SER A 27 -0.48 1.13 -17.28
C SER A 27 0.84 0.40 -16.99
N ALA A 28 1.04 -0.01 -15.75
CA ALA A 28 2.17 -0.85 -15.33
C ALA A 28 1.95 -2.34 -15.59
N GLY A 29 0.78 -2.74 -16.13
CA GLY A 29 0.44 -4.11 -16.51
C GLY A 29 0.01 -5.00 -15.34
N PHE A 30 -0.56 -4.42 -14.26
CA PHE A 30 -1.29 -5.16 -13.24
C PHE A 30 -2.74 -5.31 -13.67
N THR A 31 -3.26 -6.54 -13.70
CA THR A 31 -4.59 -6.85 -14.23
C THR A 31 -5.52 -7.49 -13.21
N GLU A 32 -4.98 -7.93 -12.09
CA GLU A 32 -5.75 -8.51 -10.97
C GLU A 32 -5.53 -7.64 -9.75
N ILE A 33 -6.61 -7.12 -9.19
CA ILE A 33 -6.59 -6.18 -8.07
C ILE A 33 -7.50 -6.71 -6.97
N VAL A 34 -7.00 -6.69 -5.73
CA VAL A 34 -7.82 -6.94 -4.54
C VAL A 34 -7.95 -5.62 -3.79
N ILE A 35 -9.17 -5.24 -3.44
CA ILE A 35 -9.43 -4.03 -2.66
C ILE A 35 -10.02 -4.43 -1.31
N ASN A 36 -9.25 -4.18 -0.25
CA ASN A 36 -9.77 -4.30 1.11
C ASN A 36 -10.46 -2.99 1.53
N HIS A 37 -11.53 -3.11 2.25
CA HIS A 37 -12.32 -1.98 2.74
C HIS A 37 -13.09 -2.35 4.01
N ALA A 38 -13.35 -1.32 4.83
CA ALA A 38 -14.20 -1.43 6.01
C ALA A 38 -15.46 -0.54 5.82
N ARG A 39 -15.66 0.40 6.70
CA ARG A 39 -16.79 1.34 6.66
C ARG A 39 -16.93 2.02 5.28
N PHE A 40 -18.15 2.10 4.75
CA PHE A 40 -18.47 2.65 3.44
C PHE A 40 -17.90 1.88 2.23
N GLY A 41 -17.39 0.67 2.43
CA GLY A 41 -16.81 -0.14 1.35
C GLY A 41 -17.75 -0.37 0.18
N ARG A 42 -19.07 -0.49 0.43
CA ARG A 42 -20.07 -0.65 -0.62
C ARG A 42 -20.06 0.48 -1.66
N GLN A 43 -19.74 1.72 -1.24
CA GLN A 43 -19.61 2.83 -2.19
C GLN A 43 -18.41 2.63 -3.13
N ILE A 44 -17.33 2.01 -2.66
CA ILE A 44 -16.17 1.65 -3.48
C ILE A 44 -16.57 0.54 -4.46
N GLU A 45 -17.26 -0.50 -4.00
CA GLU A 45 -17.74 -1.58 -4.84
C GLU A 45 -18.72 -1.09 -5.92
N ASP A 46 -19.68 -0.24 -5.54
CA ASP A 46 -20.66 0.34 -6.46
C ASP A 46 -19.99 1.23 -7.53
N TYR A 47 -18.93 1.94 -7.17
CA TYR A 47 -18.19 2.80 -8.10
C TYR A 47 -17.30 2.03 -9.06
N LEU A 48 -16.52 1.07 -8.56
CA LEU A 48 -15.52 0.35 -9.35
C LEU A 48 -16.09 -0.91 -10.03
N GLY A 49 -17.16 -1.47 -9.50
CA GLY A 49 -17.75 -2.72 -9.99
C GLY A 49 -16.72 -3.86 -9.98
N ASN A 50 -16.71 -4.65 -11.04
CA ASN A 50 -15.75 -5.74 -11.20
C ASN A 50 -14.45 -5.33 -11.94
N GLY A 51 -14.24 -4.05 -12.17
CA GLY A 51 -13.03 -3.51 -12.80
C GLY A 51 -12.98 -3.59 -14.33
N LYS A 52 -13.97 -4.19 -15.01
CA LYS A 52 -13.94 -4.37 -16.48
C LYS A 52 -13.78 -3.07 -17.25
N HIS A 53 -14.37 -1.98 -16.79
CA HIS A 53 -14.26 -0.68 -17.46
C HIS A 53 -12.87 -0.04 -17.34
N PHE A 54 -12.04 -0.52 -16.40
CA PHE A 54 -10.62 -0.17 -16.29
C PHE A 54 -9.70 -1.18 -17.01
N GLY A 55 -10.23 -2.30 -17.51
CA GLY A 55 -9.45 -3.36 -18.13
C GLY A 55 -8.78 -4.31 -17.11
N VAL A 56 -9.30 -4.38 -15.90
CA VAL A 56 -8.79 -5.26 -14.82
C VAL A 56 -9.92 -6.14 -14.25
N SER A 57 -9.53 -7.13 -13.44
CA SER A 57 -10.42 -7.87 -12.56
C SER A 57 -10.26 -7.35 -11.14
N ILE A 58 -11.35 -6.93 -10.49
CA ILE A 58 -11.34 -6.49 -9.10
C ILE A 58 -12.08 -7.52 -8.25
N ALA A 59 -11.42 -7.99 -7.20
CA ALA A 59 -12.03 -8.73 -6.09
C ALA A 59 -12.02 -7.86 -4.83
N TYR A 60 -12.99 -8.06 -3.95
CA TYR A 60 -13.13 -7.29 -2.73
C TYR A 60 -12.89 -8.15 -1.49
N SER A 61 -12.22 -7.57 -0.50
CA SER A 61 -11.96 -8.17 0.81
C SER A 61 -12.55 -7.28 1.91
N PRO A 62 -13.84 -7.46 2.26
CA PRO A 62 -14.46 -6.66 3.30
C PRO A 62 -13.91 -7.00 4.68
N GLU A 63 -13.58 -5.97 5.47
CA GLU A 63 -13.05 -6.09 6.83
C GLU A 63 -14.14 -6.05 7.91
N GLY A 64 -15.39 -5.82 7.51
CA GLY A 64 -16.50 -5.56 8.42
C GLY A 64 -16.62 -4.08 8.80
N ASP A 65 -17.25 -3.81 9.96
CA ASP A 65 -17.53 -2.43 10.40
C ASP A 65 -16.28 -1.73 10.99
N GLU A 66 -15.36 -2.49 11.54
CA GLU A 66 -14.12 -1.98 12.14
C GLU A 66 -12.91 -2.29 11.26
N PRO A 67 -12.07 -1.27 10.96
CA PRO A 67 -10.83 -1.49 10.23
C PRO A 67 -9.88 -2.43 10.97
N LEU A 68 -9.30 -3.38 10.24
CA LEU A 68 -8.35 -4.36 10.78
C LEU A 68 -6.91 -3.82 10.88
N GLU A 69 -6.67 -2.55 10.58
CA GLU A 69 -5.33 -1.98 10.38
C GLU A 69 -4.65 -2.60 9.16
N THR A 70 -3.49 -2.08 8.76
CA THR A 70 -2.88 -2.46 7.47
C THR A 70 -2.55 -3.94 7.38
N ALA A 71 -1.87 -4.51 8.38
CA ALA A 71 -1.50 -5.93 8.32
C ALA A 71 -2.73 -6.84 8.45
N GLY A 72 -3.69 -6.50 9.31
CA GLY A 72 -4.93 -7.27 9.46
C GLY A 72 -5.76 -7.27 8.18
N GLY A 73 -5.87 -6.14 7.48
CA GLY A 73 -6.53 -6.05 6.18
C GLY A 73 -5.85 -6.91 5.11
N ILE A 74 -4.50 -6.90 5.07
CA ILE A 74 -3.72 -7.76 4.17
C ILE A 74 -3.96 -9.24 4.49
N ILE A 75 -3.88 -9.63 5.77
CA ILE A 75 -4.10 -11.01 6.20
C ILE A 75 -5.51 -11.49 5.80
N ASN A 76 -6.52 -10.65 5.95
CA ASN A 76 -7.88 -10.94 5.52
C ASN A 76 -7.98 -11.16 4.00
N ALA A 77 -7.16 -10.46 3.22
CA ALA A 77 -7.12 -10.53 1.76
C ALA A 77 -6.24 -11.68 1.21
N LEU A 78 -5.35 -12.29 2.01
CA LEU A 78 -4.42 -13.34 1.55
C LEU A 78 -5.08 -14.48 0.76
N PRO A 79 -6.29 -14.96 1.10
CA PRO A 79 -6.96 -16.00 0.30
C PRO A 79 -7.23 -15.59 -1.16
N LEU A 80 -7.31 -14.28 -1.45
CA LEU A 80 -7.53 -13.71 -2.77
C LEU A 80 -6.23 -13.34 -3.49
N LEU A 81 -5.13 -13.13 -2.74
CA LEU A 81 -3.84 -12.66 -3.26
C LEU A 81 -2.94 -13.80 -3.77
N GLY A 82 -3.22 -15.05 -3.39
CA GLY A 82 -2.42 -16.20 -3.81
C GLY A 82 -1.17 -16.43 -2.96
N LYS A 83 -0.15 -17.06 -3.56
CA LYS A 83 1.06 -17.51 -2.85
C LYS A 83 2.33 -16.75 -3.25
N GLU A 84 2.26 -15.99 -4.30
CA GLU A 84 3.39 -15.20 -4.80
C GLU A 84 3.45 -13.83 -4.11
N ALA A 85 4.57 -13.13 -4.27
CA ALA A 85 4.69 -11.77 -3.80
C ALA A 85 3.67 -10.85 -4.50
N PHE A 86 3.07 -9.94 -3.75
CA PHE A 86 2.04 -9.02 -4.23
C PHE A 86 2.38 -7.56 -3.87
N LEU A 87 1.90 -6.65 -4.70
CA LEU A 87 2.02 -5.21 -4.49
C LEU A 87 0.86 -4.72 -3.62
N VAL A 88 1.17 -3.93 -2.61
CA VAL A 88 0.19 -3.16 -1.83
C VAL A 88 0.42 -1.68 -2.07
N VAL A 89 -0.67 -0.96 -2.28
CA VAL A 89 -0.69 0.50 -2.44
C VAL A 89 -1.79 1.06 -1.54
N ASN A 90 -1.45 1.99 -0.66
CA ASN A 90 -2.43 2.66 0.19
C ASN A 90 -3.44 3.43 -0.68
N GLY A 91 -4.72 3.35 -0.33
CA GLY A 91 -5.81 3.94 -1.10
C GLY A 91 -5.97 5.45 -0.94
N ASP A 92 -5.12 6.12 -0.17
CA ASP A 92 -5.15 7.55 0.13
C ASP A 92 -3.87 8.28 -0.25
N ILE A 93 -3.08 7.72 -1.17
CA ILE A 93 -1.88 8.36 -1.72
C ILE A 93 -2.10 8.81 -3.17
N ALA A 94 -1.48 9.91 -3.53
CA ALA A 94 -1.30 10.36 -4.91
C ALA A 94 0.19 10.37 -5.25
N THR A 95 0.56 9.75 -6.37
CA THR A 95 1.97 9.60 -6.76
C THR A 95 2.11 9.45 -8.26
N ASP A 96 3.28 9.74 -8.80
CA ASP A 96 3.69 9.40 -10.17
C ASP A 96 4.72 8.25 -10.19
N PHE A 97 4.78 7.46 -9.10
CA PHE A 97 5.68 6.33 -8.96
C PHE A 97 5.53 5.33 -10.12
N PRO A 98 6.64 4.91 -10.76
CA PRO A 98 6.61 3.99 -11.90
C PRO A 98 6.44 2.53 -11.44
N PHE A 99 5.22 2.10 -11.12
CA PHE A 99 4.91 0.76 -10.57
C PHE A 99 5.47 -0.41 -11.41
N ALA A 100 5.71 -0.22 -12.71
CA ALA A 100 6.31 -1.26 -13.55
C ALA A 100 7.72 -1.68 -13.09
N GLU A 101 8.46 -0.82 -12.40
CA GLU A 101 9.79 -1.13 -11.86
C GLU A 101 9.72 -2.23 -10.80
N LEU A 102 8.65 -2.24 -9.99
CA LEU A 102 8.49 -3.23 -8.93
C LEU A 102 8.30 -4.66 -9.45
N LYS A 103 7.87 -4.85 -10.69
CA LYS A 103 7.75 -6.19 -11.30
C LYS A 103 9.10 -6.91 -11.46
N LYS A 104 10.20 -6.17 -11.42
CA LYS A 104 11.56 -6.70 -11.58
C LYS A 104 12.24 -6.99 -10.24
N VAL A 105 11.61 -6.60 -9.14
CA VAL A 105 12.16 -6.73 -7.80
C VAL A 105 11.91 -8.14 -7.28
N SER A 106 12.97 -8.81 -6.87
CA SER A 106 12.86 -10.06 -6.12
C SER A 106 12.65 -9.74 -4.66
N VAL A 107 11.63 -10.34 -4.04
CA VAL A 107 11.23 -10.09 -2.66
C VAL A 107 11.47 -11.33 -1.83
N ASP A 108 12.19 -11.18 -0.73
CA ASP A 108 12.31 -12.23 0.29
C ASP A 108 11.07 -12.20 1.20
N LEU A 109 10.91 -11.18 2.06
CA LEU A 109 9.67 -10.94 2.82
C LEU A 109 9.00 -9.62 2.44
N ALA A 110 9.77 -8.54 2.26
CA ALA A 110 9.24 -7.23 1.91
C ALA A 110 10.22 -6.39 1.08
N HIS A 111 9.66 -5.52 0.24
CA HIS A 111 10.38 -4.44 -0.42
C HIS A 111 9.56 -3.16 -0.33
N LEU A 112 10.13 -2.11 0.27
CA LEU A 112 9.43 -0.85 0.55
C LEU A 112 9.87 0.26 -0.40
N VAL A 113 8.92 1.09 -0.81
CA VAL A 113 9.22 2.37 -1.44
C VAL A 113 9.20 3.44 -0.36
N LEU A 114 10.33 4.12 -0.19
CA LEU A 114 10.51 5.22 0.75
C LEU A 114 10.52 6.55 -0.02
N VAL A 115 10.04 7.61 0.61
CA VAL A 115 9.99 8.96 0.06
C VAL A 115 10.61 9.96 1.03
N ASP A 116 10.92 11.16 0.56
CA ASP A 116 11.36 12.26 1.40
C ASP A 116 10.30 12.58 2.47
N ASN A 117 10.74 12.98 3.64
CA ASN A 117 9.86 13.26 4.75
C ASN A 117 8.97 14.47 4.47
N PRO A 118 7.64 14.30 4.45
CA PRO A 118 6.73 15.43 4.30
C PRO A 118 6.76 16.31 5.56
N ILE A 119 6.32 17.56 5.45
CA ILE A 119 6.34 18.54 6.54
C ILE A 119 5.66 18.05 7.82
N HIS A 120 4.62 17.22 7.68
CA HIS A 120 3.85 16.69 8.81
C HIS A 120 4.44 15.40 9.40
N HIS A 121 5.49 14.81 8.79
CA HIS A 121 6.17 13.61 9.26
C HIS A 121 7.70 13.71 9.09
N THR A 122 8.28 14.68 9.76
CA THR A 122 9.71 15.04 9.60
C THR A 122 10.70 14.00 10.13
N ASN A 123 10.23 13.09 11.01
CA ASN A 123 11.11 12.09 11.63
C ASN A 123 11.39 10.87 10.75
N GLY A 124 10.54 10.62 9.73
CA GLY A 124 10.64 9.42 8.91
C GLY A 124 10.32 8.11 9.67
N ASP A 125 10.39 7.00 8.96
CA ASP A 125 10.07 5.68 9.48
C ASP A 125 11.27 4.72 9.42
N PHE A 126 12.02 4.74 8.33
CA PHE A 126 13.08 3.79 8.01
C PHE A 126 14.26 4.45 7.29
N SER A 127 15.43 3.86 7.41
CA SER A 127 16.62 4.21 6.63
C SER A 127 16.82 3.22 5.49
N LEU A 128 17.60 3.62 4.50
CA LEU A 128 18.02 2.80 3.39
C LEU A 128 19.54 2.81 3.28
N ASN A 129 20.19 1.68 3.46
CA ASN A 129 21.63 1.59 3.31
C ASN A 129 22.06 1.47 1.85
N LYS A 130 23.37 1.58 1.58
CA LYS A 130 23.94 1.54 0.21
C LYS A 130 23.72 0.23 -0.53
N SER A 131 23.38 -0.86 0.15
CA SER A 131 23.06 -2.15 -0.45
C SER A 131 21.56 -2.34 -0.73
N GLY A 132 20.74 -1.31 -0.53
CA GLY A 132 19.30 -1.39 -0.73
C GLY A 132 18.56 -2.13 0.39
N ARG A 133 19.17 -2.29 1.57
CA ARG A 133 18.52 -2.87 2.75
C ARG A 133 17.88 -1.79 3.59
N ILE A 134 16.68 -2.09 4.08
CA ILE A 134 16.00 -1.24 5.06
C ILE A 134 16.63 -1.42 6.42
N THR A 135 16.81 -0.31 7.14
CA THR A 135 17.31 -0.28 8.51
C THR A 135 16.50 0.70 9.36
N GLU A 136 16.64 0.63 10.70
CA GLU A 136 15.84 1.48 11.61
C GLU A 136 16.65 2.60 12.26
N ASN A 137 18.00 2.49 12.25
CA ASN A 137 18.87 3.33 13.10
C ASN A 137 19.94 4.10 12.32
N ASP A 138 19.92 4.05 10.99
CA ASP A 138 20.84 4.80 10.16
C ASP A 138 20.22 6.14 9.75
N ASP A 139 21.07 7.13 9.46
CA ASP A 139 20.62 8.41 8.89
C ASP A 139 20.92 8.49 7.39
N PRO A 140 20.06 9.13 6.59
CA PRO A 140 18.78 9.73 6.96
C PRO A 140 17.62 8.71 7.07
N LEU A 141 16.62 9.06 7.88
CA LEU A 141 15.33 8.38 7.88
C LEU A 141 14.41 8.96 6.80
N PHE A 142 13.69 8.09 6.12
CA PHE A 142 12.71 8.41 5.10
C PHE A 142 11.31 7.95 5.53
N THR A 143 10.28 8.51 4.93
CA THR A 143 8.89 8.12 5.16
C THR A 143 8.54 6.90 4.32
N PHE A 144 7.86 5.92 4.90
CA PHE A 144 7.25 4.82 4.14
C PHE A 144 6.07 5.36 3.32
N SER A 145 6.16 5.23 2.01
CA SER A 145 5.20 5.81 1.07
C SER A 145 3.81 5.17 1.08
N GLY A 146 3.62 4.03 1.74
CA GLY A 146 2.43 3.20 1.59
C GLY A 146 2.44 2.33 0.32
N ILE A 147 3.59 2.21 -0.36
CA ILE A 147 3.81 1.32 -1.51
C ILE A 147 4.83 0.26 -1.10
N GLY A 148 4.47 -1.01 -1.19
CA GLY A 148 5.39 -2.10 -0.87
C GLY A 148 5.02 -3.41 -1.54
N LEU A 149 6.03 -4.23 -1.85
CA LEU A 149 5.87 -5.61 -2.24
C LEU A 149 6.03 -6.49 -1.01
N TYR A 150 5.15 -7.47 -0.85
CA TYR A 150 5.18 -8.40 0.27
C TYR A 150 5.05 -9.83 -0.19
N HIS A 151 5.83 -10.72 0.42
CA HIS A 151 5.60 -12.15 0.32
C HIS A 151 4.60 -12.58 1.40
N PRO A 152 3.66 -13.52 1.12
CA PRO A 152 2.70 -14.00 2.12
C PRO A 152 3.33 -14.51 3.41
N ASP A 153 4.55 -15.02 3.36
CA ASP A 153 5.29 -15.52 4.52
C ASP A 153 5.57 -14.45 5.59
N LEU A 154 5.60 -13.16 5.22
CA LEU A 154 5.70 -12.06 6.17
C LEU A 154 4.59 -12.12 7.23
N PHE A 155 3.41 -12.58 6.82
CA PHE A 155 2.19 -12.61 7.64
C PHE A 155 1.95 -13.97 8.32
N SER A 156 2.73 -14.99 8.01
CA SER A 156 2.49 -16.40 8.40
C SER A 156 2.40 -16.65 9.91
N LYS A 157 3.05 -15.82 10.73
CA LYS A 157 3.06 -15.93 12.20
C LYS A 157 2.03 -15.01 12.87
N THR A 158 1.26 -14.23 12.12
CA THR A 158 0.31 -13.26 12.65
C THR A 158 -1.11 -13.83 12.57
N PRO A 159 -1.83 -13.92 13.68
CA PRO A 159 -3.20 -14.42 13.66
C PRO A 159 -4.14 -13.44 12.94
N PRO A 160 -5.26 -13.93 12.37
CA PRO A 160 -6.29 -13.06 11.84
C PRO A 160 -6.82 -12.05 12.86
N GLY A 161 -7.21 -10.88 12.39
CA GLY A 161 -7.75 -9.80 13.21
C GLY A 161 -6.96 -8.51 13.08
N LYS A 162 -7.21 -7.57 13.99
CA LYS A 162 -6.61 -6.23 13.95
C LYS A 162 -5.10 -6.29 14.20
N SER A 163 -4.31 -5.87 13.22
CA SER A 163 -2.84 -5.91 13.30
C SER A 163 -2.19 -4.78 12.50
N LYS A 164 -1.17 -4.15 13.10
CA LYS A 164 -0.34 -3.12 12.46
C LYS A 164 0.76 -3.74 11.62
N LEU A 165 1.11 -3.11 10.49
CA LEU A 165 2.17 -3.58 9.61
C LEU A 165 3.58 -3.34 10.18
N ALA A 166 3.83 -2.19 10.81
CA ALA A 166 5.15 -1.79 11.26
C ALA A 166 5.88 -2.82 12.15
N PRO A 167 5.24 -3.53 13.11
CA PRO A 167 5.92 -4.57 13.87
C PRO A 167 6.42 -5.74 13.03
N LEU A 168 5.69 -6.11 11.97
CA LEU A 168 6.07 -7.20 11.07
C LEU A 168 7.29 -6.78 10.23
N LEU A 169 7.28 -5.55 9.70
CA LEU A 169 8.42 -4.99 8.97
C LEU A 169 9.67 -4.96 9.86
N ARG A 170 9.55 -4.47 11.09
CA ARG A 170 10.67 -4.46 12.04
C ARG A 170 11.22 -5.85 12.36
N ALA A 171 10.37 -6.87 12.39
CA ALA A 171 10.82 -8.25 12.54
C ALA A 171 11.59 -8.74 11.30
N ALA A 172 11.11 -8.41 10.10
CA ALA A 172 11.77 -8.75 8.84
C ALA A 172 13.13 -8.03 8.68
N ILE A 173 13.23 -6.77 9.10
CA ILE A 173 14.48 -6.00 9.14
C ILE A 173 15.54 -6.72 10.00
N LYS A 174 15.16 -7.18 11.18
CA LYS A 174 16.08 -7.93 12.09
C LYS A 174 16.57 -9.23 11.48
N GLU A 175 15.79 -9.86 10.61
CA GLU A 175 16.16 -11.06 9.86
C GLU A 175 16.91 -10.74 8.55
N ASN A 176 17.17 -9.47 8.23
CA ASN A 176 17.74 -9.01 6.96
C ASN A 176 16.97 -9.46 5.72
N LYS A 177 15.65 -9.59 5.82
CA LYS A 177 14.76 -10.05 4.75
C LYS A 177 13.95 -8.93 4.11
N GLU A 178 14.36 -7.70 4.34
CA GLU A 178 13.67 -6.51 3.83
C GLU A 178 14.61 -5.63 3.01
N THR A 179 14.13 -5.24 1.84
CA THR A 179 14.81 -4.33 0.94
C THR A 179 13.94 -3.12 0.66
N GLY A 180 14.48 -2.11 0.02
CA GLY A 180 13.72 -0.94 -0.37
C GLY A 180 14.41 -0.09 -1.41
N GLN A 181 13.69 0.92 -1.87
CA GLN A 181 14.20 1.97 -2.74
C GLN A 181 13.69 3.33 -2.30
N HIS A 182 14.51 4.37 -2.52
CA HIS A 182 14.09 5.75 -2.33
C HIS A 182 13.54 6.31 -3.61
N TYR A 183 12.39 6.95 -3.53
CA TYR A 183 11.71 7.63 -4.63
C TYR A 183 11.61 9.12 -4.33
N SER A 184 12.16 9.95 -5.21
CA SER A 184 12.21 11.42 -5.09
C SER A 184 11.25 12.15 -6.04
N GLY A 185 10.34 11.43 -6.70
CA GLY A 185 9.30 12.00 -7.54
C GLY A 185 8.09 12.50 -6.74
N PHE A 186 6.98 12.74 -7.43
CA PHE A 186 5.77 13.22 -6.78
C PHE A 186 5.13 12.14 -5.90
N TRP A 187 4.94 12.47 -4.64
CA TRP A 187 4.18 11.66 -3.68
C TRP A 187 3.50 12.56 -2.66
N MET A 188 2.26 12.25 -2.33
CA MET A 188 1.46 12.93 -1.31
C MET A 188 0.51 11.92 -0.66
N ASP A 189 0.39 11.95 0.66
CA ASP A 189 -0.72 11.31 1.36
C ASP A 189 -1.89 12.29 1.48
N ILE A 190 -3.10 11.81 1.21
CA ILE A 190 -4.33 12.60 1.28
C ILE A 190 -5.07 12.23 2.56
N GLY A 191 -4.36 12.37 3.68
CA GLY A 191 -4.85 11.95 5.00
C GLY A 191 -5.88 12.88 5.61
N THR A 192 -5.83 14.20 5.31
CA THR A 192 -6.75 15.22 5.84
C THR A 192 -7.22 16.18 4.76
N PRO A 193 -8.34 16.92 4.99
CA PRO A 193 -8.85 17.91 4.03
C PRO A 193 -7.89 19.07 3.71
N GLU A 194 -6.87 19.28 4.54
CA GLU A 194 -5.88 20.34 4.38
C GLU A 194 -4.68 19.92 3.50
N ARG A 195 -4.60 18.64 3.11
CA ARG A 195 -3.52 18.06 2.28
C ARG A 195 -3.92 17.80 0.84
#